data_7d961ba36bc709d80bcbc94c2393ebed
#
_entry.id   7d961ba36bc709d80bcbc94c2393ebed
#
_cell.length_a   1.000
_cell.length_b   1.000
_cell.length_c   1.000
_cell.angle_alpha   90.00
_cell.angle_beta   90.00
_cell.angle_gamma   90.00
#
_symmetry.space_group_name_H-M   'P 1'
#
loop_
_entity.id
_entity.type
_entity.pdbx_description
1 polymer ?
#
loop_
_entity_poly.entity_id
_entity_poly.type
_entity_poly.pdbx_seq_one_letter_code
_entity_poly.pdbx_strand_id
1 'polypeptide(L)'
;MPNKLLIKANFCDLRNVKEETLAAYDVIEVRANVVVLNDRAKELIARYPVTLKCDLATDNPNIALRSVNGVAEVTPCDVPEADTVLTVNGELKIASGSAEVLARYLQITVNGQVYCPRSLSGKLGNVAVNGQIITWPDGAVQLKNPAVLDSTFALRAKPALYWAARCVVMLDPALDVAALAKQGVRFDTPRAILAQSLATQAAPLFEDDTDLEIVPDGTAYLKDDAELTRRKGNKLYVDGRLTLTAESAALLPQLEYCKVTGTALVPAAQEKAFSASCVQAEKVQTVRGRLLQGQGRVQVDYWM
;
A
#
# COMPACT_ATOMS: atom_id res chain seq x y z
N MET A 1 -42.89 -8.43 -3.92
CA MET A 1 -41.43 -8.62 -3.97
C MET A 1 -41.04 -9.50 -2.80
N PRO A 2 -40.14 -10.47 -2.93
CA PRO A 2 -39.71 -11.29 -1.79
C PRO A 2 -39.07 -10.41 -0.71
N ASN A 3 -39.44 -10.69 0.55
CA ASN A 3 -38.90 -10.00 1.70
C ASN A 3 -37.47 -10.51 1.96
N LYS A 4 -36.44 -9.70 1.68
CA LYS A 4 -35.04 -10.10 1.75
C LYS A 4 -34.32 -9.43 2.92
N LEU A 5 -33.65 -10.22 3.76
CA LEU A 5 -32.71 -9.75 4.79
C LEU A 5 -31.25 -9.96 4.33
N LEU A 6 -30.47 -8.89 4.29
CA LEU A 6 -29.03 -8.95 4.05
C LEU A 6 -28.27 -8.45 5.28
N ILE A 7 -27.50 -9.34 5.91
CA ILE A 7 -26.62 -9.02 7.03
C ILE A 7 -25.19 -8.94 6.50
N LYS A 8 -24.51 -7.81 6.74
CA LYS A 8 -23.08 -7.62 6.44
C LYS A 8 -22.37 -7.23 7.74
N ALA A 9 -21.42 -8.05 8.17
CA ALA A 9 -20.68 -7.84 9.41
C ALA A 9 -19.29 -8.48 9.35
N ASN A 10 -18.36 -8.05 10.19
CA ASN A 10 -17.11 -8.80 10.37
C ASN A 10 -17.36 -10.06 11.19
N PHE A 11 -18.29 -9.98 12.13
CA PHE A 11 -18.67 -11.07 13.03
C PHE A 11 -20.18 -11.15 13.14
N CYS A 12 -20.72 -12.35 13.05
CA CYS A 12 -22.15 -12.62 13.19
C CYS A 12 -22.38 -13.81 14.15
N ASP A 13 -22.96 -13.54 15.31
CA ASP A 13 -23.34 -14.59 16.27
C ASP A 13 -24.80 -14.98 16.06
N LEU A 14 -25.01 -16.18 15.57
CA LEU A 14 -26.33 -16.75 15.29
C LEU A 14 -26.79 -17.76 16.34
N ARG A 15 -26.05 -17.97 17.43
CA ARG A 15 -26.41 -18.97 18.48
C ARG A 15 -27.79 -18.73 19.10
N ASN A 16 -28.19 -17.47 19.19
CA ASN A 16 -29.47 -17.06 19.78
C ASN A 16 -30.48 -16.59 18.72
N VAL A 17 -30.28 -16.99 17.44
CA VAL A 17 -31.23 -16.65 16.38
C VAL A 17 -32.62 -17.17 16.70
N LYS A 18 -33.63 -16.32 16.51
CA LYS A 18 -35.04 -16.68 16.75
C LYS A 18 -35.68 -17.19 15.47
N GLU A 19 -36.50 -18.24 15.62
CA GLU A 19 -37.22 -18.84 14.51
C GLU A 19 -38.18 -17.85 13.84
N GLU A 20 -38.85 -16.99 14.64
CA GLU A 20 -39.74 -15.96 14.14
C GLU A 20 -39.00 -14.95 13.21
N THR A 21 -37.72 -14.67 13.52
CA THR A 21 -36.90 -13.78 12.69
C THR A 21 -36.59 -14.42 11.33
N LEU A 22 -36.29 -15.73 11.32
CA LEU A 22 -36.02 -16.44 10.07
C LEU A 22 -37.28 -16.61 9.23
N ALA A 23 -38.43 -16.88 9.85
CA ALA A 23 -39.70 -17.05 9.18
C ALA A 23 -40.25 -15.73 8.57
N ALA A 24 -39.78 -14.58 9.04
CA ALA A 24 -40.24 -13.27 8.54
C ALA A 24 -39.70 -12.91 7.15
N TYR A 25 -38.72 -13.66 6.61
CA TYR A 25 -38.06 -13.35 5.34
C TYR A 25 -38.08 -14.54 4.37
N ASP A 26 -38.30 -14.23 3.09
CA ASP A 26 -38.26 -15.20 1.99
C ASP A 26 -36.81 -15.58 1.60
N VAL A 27 -35.85 -14.70 1.87
CA VAL A 27 -34.42 -14.92 1.60
C VAL A 27 -33.59 -14.20 2.65
N ILE A 28 -32.66 -14.91 3.27
CA ILE A 28 -31.73 -14.36 4.23
C ILE A 28 -30.31 -14.62 3.71
N GLU A 29 -29.51 -13.59 3.56
CA GLU A 29 -28.11 -13.70 3.17
C GLU A 29 -27.25 -13.07 4.25
N VAL A 30 -26.36 -13.88 4.87
CA VAL A 30 -25.39 -13.45 5.86
C VAL A 30 -24.01 -13.45 5.19
N ARG A 31 -23.39 -12.28 5.17
CA ARG A 31 -22.00 -12.09 4.70
C ARG A 31 -21.18 -11.62 5.90
N ALA A 32 -20.30 -12.48 6.38
CA ALA A 32 -19.46 -12.15 7.53
C ALA A 32 -18.10 -12.85 7.41
N ASN A 33 -17.05 -12.28 8.03
CA ASN A 33 -15.77 -12.98 8.07
C ASN A 33 -15.89 -14.21 8.98
N VAL A 34 -16.58 -14.05 10.12
CA VAL A 34 -16.79 -15.14 11.07
C VAL A 34 -18.27 -15.24 11.42
N VAL A 35 -18.79 -16.46 11.39
CA VAL A 35 -20.14 -16.79 11.85
C VAL A 35 -20.04 -17.81 12.98
N VAL A 36 -20.63 -17.52 14.15
CA VAL A 36 -20.70 -18.46 15.26
C VAL A 36 -22.08 -19.09 15.29
N LEU A 37 -22.11 -20.42 15.34
CA LEU A 37 -23.29 -21.26 15.29
C LEU A 37 -23.22 -22.30 16.43
N ASN A 38 -24.35 -22.61 17.04
CA ASN A 38 -24.50 -23.82 17.81
C ASN A 38 -25.39 -24.84 17.05
N ASP A 39 -25.56 -26.05 17.56
CA ASP A 39 -26.31 -27.10 16.85
C ASP A 39 -27.76 -26.69 16.60
N ARG A 40 -28.40 -26.01 17.58
CA ARG A 40 -29.74 -25.43 17.40
C ARG A 40 -29.78 -24.43 16.21
N ALA A 41 -28.80 -23.54 16.12
CA ALA A 41 -28.74 -22.56 15.03
C ALA A 41 -28.54 -23.25 13.69
N LYS A 42 -27.67 -24.28 13.61
CA LYS A 42 -27.46 -25.09 12.42
C LYS A 42 -28.74 -25.75 11.93
N GLU A 43 -29.50 -26.36 12.86
CA GLU A 43 -30.79 -26.98 12.56
C GLU A 43 -31.84 -25.96 12.07
N LEU A 44 -31.93 -24.80 12.71
CA LEU A 44 -32.84 -23.73 12.31
C LEU A 44 -32.47 -23.21 10.90
N ILE A 45 -31.21 -22.89 10.66
CA ILE A 45 -30.74 -22.38 9.36
C ILE A 45 -31.01 -23.38 8.23
N ALA A 46 -30.88 -24.67 8.49
CA ALA A 46 -31.14 -25.70 7.48
C ALA A 46 -32.64 -25.77 7.07
N ARG A 47 -33.55 -25.27 7.89
CA ARG A 47 -35.02 -25.28 7.63
C ARG A 47 -35.50 -24.01 6.91
N TYR A 48 -34.71 -22.94 6.93
CA TYR A 48 -35.08 -21.64 6.37
C TYR A 48 -34.16 -21.24 5.19
N PRO A 49 -34.58 -20.33 4.30
CA PRO A 49 -33.81 -19.93 3.13
C PRO A 49 -32.63 -19.01 3.50
N VAL A 50 -31.70 -19.51 4.31
CA VAL A 50 -30.53 -18.80 4.80
C VAL A 50 -29.29 -19.24 4.00
N THR A 51 -28.60 -18.25 3.43
CA THR A 51 -27.30 -18.43 2.76
C THR A 51 -26.22 -17.79 3.61
N LEU A 52 -25.23 -18.58 4.03
CA LEU A 52 -24.05 -18.08 4.73
C LEU A 52 -22.90 -17.93 3.75
N LYS A 53 -22.31 -16.75 3.72
CA LYS A 53 -21.06 -16.43 3.00
C LYS A 53 -20.07 -15.93 4.04
N CYS A 54 -19.18 -16.80 4.51
CA CYS A 54 -18.23 -16.47 5.56
C CYS A 54 -16.89 -17.16 5.30
N ASP A 55 -15.83 -16.59 5.85
CA ASP A 55 -14.47 -17.16 5.79
C ASP A 55 -14.34 -18.29 6.82
N LEU A 56 -15.01 -18.15 7.98
CA LEU A 56 -15.02 -19.14 9.06
C LEU A 56 -16.43 -19.28 9.64
N ALA A 57 -16.90 -20.53 9.73
CA ALA A 57 -18.07 -20.91 10.53
C ALA A 57 -17.61 -21.80 11.67
N THR A 58 -17.97 -21.48 12.91
CA THR A 58 -17.50 -22.20 14.09
C THR A 58 -18.59 -22.30 15.17
N ASP A 59 -18.47 -23.31 16.02
CA ASP A 59 -19.34 -23.50 17.21
C ASP A 59 -18.61 -23.13 18.51
N ASN A 60 -17.34 -22.74 18.46
CA ASN A 60 -16.58 -22.33 19.62
C ASN A 60 -17.17 -21.06 20.28
N PRO A 61 -17.67 -21.11 21.52
CA PRO A 61 -18.24 -19.95 22.20
C PRO A 61 -17.17 -18.95 22.69
N ASN A 62 -15.90 -19.36 22.78
CA ASN A 62 -14.83 -18.62 23.44
C ASN A 62 -13.88 -17.96 22.47
N ILE A 63 -14.34 -17.61 21.28
CA ILE A 63 -13.51 -16.92 20.28
C ILE A 63 -13.12 -15.53 20.77
N ALA A 64 -11.82 -15.27 20.79
CA ALA A 64 -11.28 -13.94 20.98
C ALA A 64 -11.30 -13.17 19.66
N LEU A 65 -12.06 -12.08 19.59
CA LEU A 65 -12.14 -11.23 18.39
C LEU A 65 -11.25 -10.03 18.56
N ARG A 66 -10.37 -9.81 17.58
CA ARG A 66 -9.48 -8.68 17.54
C ARG A 66 -9.59 -7.96 16.19
N SER A 67 -9.83 -6.65 16.23
CA SER A 67 -9.88 -5.83 15.02
C SER A 67 -8.88 -4.68 15.13
N VAL A 68 -8.10 -4.47 14.05
CA VAL A 68 -7.13 -3.41 13.93
C VAL A 68 -7.43 -2.60 12.68
N ASN A 69 -7.61 -1.27 12.84
CA ASN A 69 -7.67 -0.35 11.72
C ASN A 69 -6.33 0.37 11.61
N GLY A 70 -5.64 0.19 10.48
CA GLY A 70 -4.31 0.73 10.25
C GLY A 70 -3.25 -0.37 10.11
N VAL A 71 -2.21 -0.34 10.93
CA VAL A 71 -1.08 -1.27 10.85
C VAL A 71 -1.12 -2.24 12.02
N ALA A 72 -1.11 -3.53 11.72
CA ALA A 72 -0.87 -4.61 12.68
C ALA A 72 0.48 -5.27 12.40
N GLU A 73 1.14 -5.78 13.42
CA GLU A 73 2.39 -6.51 13.30
C GLU A 73 2.25 -7.86 14.00
N VAL A 74 2.80 -8.92 13.39
CA VAL A 74 2.93 -10.25 13.98
C VAL A 74 4.41 -10.59 14.04
N THR A 75 4.90 -10.79 15.25
CA THR A 75 6.30 -11.10 15.54
C THR A 75 6.46 -12.49 16.15
N PRO A 76 7.66 -13.09 16.14
CA PRO A 76 7.89 -14.39 16.78
C PRO A 76 7.66 -14.40 18.30
N CYS A 77 7.64 -13.22 18.94
CA CYS A 77 7.44 -13.08 20.37
C CYS A 77 5.97 -12.93 20.77
N ASP A 78 5.07 -12.80 19.79
CA ASP A 78 3.65 -12.64 20.11
C ASP A 78 3.03 -13.95 20.60
N VAL A 79 2.18 -13.82 21.59
CA VAL A 79 1.42 -14.95 22.17
C VAL A 79 -0.07 -14.60 22.05
N PRO A 80 -0.69 -14.90 20.89
CA PRO A 80 -2.13 -14.69 20.78
C PRO A 80 -2.88 -15.59 21.76
N GLU A 81 -3.99 -15.10 22.28
CA GLU A 81 -4.92 -15.93 23.05
C GLU A 81 -5.41 -17.10 22.17
N ALA A 82 -5.76 -18.21 22.81
CA ALA A 82 -6.31 -19.35 22.08
C ALA A 82 -7.57 -18.92 21.31
N ASP A 83 -7.76 -19.49 20.13
CA ASP A 83 -8.93 -19.25 19.29
C ASP A 83 -9.14 -17.76 18.90
N THR A 84 -8.04 -17.02 18.74
CA THR A 84 -8.11 -15.62 18.28
C THR A 84 -8.41 -15.54 16.79
N VAL A 85 -9.41 -14.73 16.44
CA VAL A 85 -9.67 -14.25 15.09
C VAL A 85 -9.22 -12.79 15.00
N LEU A 86 -8.30 -12.51 14.07
CA LEU A 86 -7.76 -11.18 13.82
C LEU A 86 -8.29 -10.63 12.50
N THR A 87 -8.93 -9.47 12.54
CA THR A 87 -9.29 -8.70 11.34
C THR A 87 -8.42 -7.44 11.25
N VAL A 88 -7.72 -7.27 10.15
CA VAL A 88 -6.90 -6.08 9.88
C VAL A 88 -7.47 -5.32 8.70
N ASN A 89 -7.88 -4.06 8.92
CA ASN A 89 -8.26 -3.14 7.86
C ASN A 89 -7.10 -2.17 7.63
N GLY A 90 -6.22 -2.52 6.67
CA GLY A 90 -5.01 -1.76 6.38
C GLY A 90 -3.81 -2.65 6.08
N GLU A 91 -2.77 -2.61 6.89
CA GLU A 91 -1.53 -3.35 6.67
C GLU A 91 -1.29 -4.39 7.77
N LEU A 92 -0.98 -5.62 7.38
CA LEU A 92 -0.43 -6.65 8.27
C LEU A 92 1.05 -6.85 7.94
N LYS A 93 1.93 -6.60 8.91
CA LYS A 93 3.37 -6.87 8.81
C LYS A 93 3.71 -8.13 9.57
N ILE A 94 4.32 -9.11 8.91
CA ILE A 94 4.69 -10.39 9.50
C ILE A 94 6.21 -10.49 9.53
N ALA A 95 6.80 -10.49 10.73
CA ALA A 95 8.23 -10.59 10.89
C ALA A 95 8.76 -11.98 10.53
N SER A 96 10.05 -12.08 10.22
CA SER A 96 10.73 -13.37 10.00
C SER A 96 10.59 -14.25 11.24
N GLY A 97 10.36 -15.57 11.03
CA GLY A 97 10.21 -16.52 12.13
C GLY A 97 8.82 -16.61 12.75
N SER A 98 7.82 -15.86 12.26
CA SER A 98 6.47 -15.81 12.85
C SER A 98 5.53 -16.95 12.42
N ALA A 99 6.01 -17.96 11.69
CA ALA A 99 5.16 -19.06 11.18
C ALA A 99 4.36 -19.78 12.28
N GLU A 100 5.00 -20.07 13.41
CA GLU A 100 4.36 -20.75 14.55
C GLU A 100 3.31 -19.85 15.23
N VAL A 101 3.57 -18.55 15.27
CA VAL A 101 2.62 -17.58 15.84
C VAL A 101 1.40 -17.44 14.94
N LEU A 102 1.59 -17.37 13.62
CA LEU A 102 0.48 -17.36 12.67
C LEU A 102 -0.42 -18.59 12.83
N ALA A 103 0.16 -19.77 13.02
CA ALA A 103 -0.58 -21.02 13.20
C ALA A 103 -1.44 -21.06 14.48
N ARG A 104 -1.19 -20.17 15.45
CA ARG A 104 -2.00 -20.07 16.69
C ARG A 104 -3.29 -19.27 16.51
N TYR A 105 -3.35 -18.43 15.48
CA TYR A 105 -4.60 -17.74 15.14
C TYR A 105 -5.58 -18.74 14.50
N LEU A 106 -6.83 -18.66 14.90
CA LEU A 106 -7.89 -19.45 14.27
C LEU A 106 -8.12 -18.97 12.83
N GLN A 107 -8.16 -17.65 12.65
CA GLN A 107 -8.30 -16.99 11.35
C GLN A 107 -7.68 -15.59 11.43
N ILE A 108 -7.01 -15.18 10.35
CA ILE A 108 -6.60 -13.79 10.14
C ILE A 108 -7.22 -13.32 8.81
N THR A 109 -7.99 -12.24 8.84
CA THR A 109 -8.55 -11.62 7.64
C THR A 109 -7.92 -10.24 7.46
N VAL A 110 -7.31 -10.00 6.29
CA VAL A 110 -6.67 -8.72 5.97
C VAL A 110 -7.39 -8.05 4.81
N ASN A 111 -8.00 -6.91 5.06
CA ASN A 111 -8.56 -6.02 4.05
C ASN A 111 -7.53 -4.94 3.74
N GLY A 112 -6.61 -5.22 2.80
CA GLY A 112 -5.53 -4.31 2.45
C GLY A 112 -4.25 -5.03 2.03
N GLN A 113 -3.13 -4.77 2.70
CA GLN A 113 -1.84 -5.31 2.30
C GLN A 113 -1.23 -6.20 3.39
N VAL A 114 -0.64 -7.32 2.97
CA VAL A 114 0.19 -8.17 3.82
C VAL A 114 1.63 -8.03 3.40
N TYR A 115 2.49 -7.70 4.34
CA TYR A 115 3.93 -7.68 4.17
C TYR A 115 4.54 -8.87 4.90
N CYS A 116 5.29 -9.72 4.22
CA CYS A 116 5.94 -10.88 4.85
C CYS A 116 7.25 -11.27 4.16
N PRO A 117 8.17 -11.97 4.85
CA PRO A 117 9.33 -12.58 4.23
C PRO A 117 8.90 -13.56 3.12
N ARG A 118 9.71 -13.67 2.07
CA ARG A 118 9.43 -14.55 0.92
C ARG A 118 9.21 -16.01 1.32
N SER A 119 9.95 -16.50 2.30
CA SER A 119 9.81 -17.86 2.84
C SER A 119 8.49 -18.14 3.57
N LEU A 120 7.78 -17.08 3.99
CA LEU A 120 6.49 -17.21 4.68
C LEU A 120 5.29 -17.13 3.73
N SER A 121 5.46 -16.62 2.51
CA SER A 121 4.32 -16.41 1.58
C SER A 121 3.52 -17.68 1.29
N GLY A 122 4.19 -18.84 1.19
CA GLY A 122 3.54 -20.15 1.03
C GLY A 122 3.03 -20.79 2.33
N LYS A 123 3.21 -20.14 3.47
CA LYS A 123 2.85 -20.66 4.81
C LYS A 123 1.81 -19.81 5.53
N LEU A 124 1.13 -18.96 4.80
CA LEU A 124 0.12 -18.05 5.36
C LEU A 124 -1.19 -18.77 5.76
N GLY A 125 -1.36 -20.03 5.45
CA GLY A 125 -2.42 -20.98 5.82
C GLY A 125 -3.80 -20.38 6.16
N ASN A 126 -3.94 -19.91 7.39
CA ASN A 126 -5.16 -19.34 7.95
C ASN A 126 -5.28 -17.80 7.75
N VAL A 127 -4.48 -17.22 6.86
CA VAL A 127 -4.55 -15.79 6.51
C VAL A 127 -5.31 -15.60 5.20
N ALA A 128 -6.51 -15.05 5.27
CA ALA A 128 -7.29 -14.62 4.12
C ALA A 128 -6.96 -13.16 3.77
N VAL A 129 -6.58 -12.89 2.52
CA VAL A 129 -6.15 -11.56 2.09
C VAL A 129 -7.06 -11.02 1.00
N ASN A 130 -7.78 -9.95 1.32
CA ASN A 130 -8.55 -9.14 0.38
C ASN A 130 -7.71 -7.95 -0.06
N GLY A 131 -6.71 -8.19 -0.95
CA GLY A 131 -5.77 -7.17 -1.38
C GLY A 131 -4.48 -7.76 -1.93
N GLN A 132 -3.34 -7.23 -1.50
CA GLN A 132 -2.04 -7.62 -2.03
C GLN A 132 -1.13 -8.25 -0.97
N ILE A 133 -0.35 -9.24 -1.38
CA ILE A 133 0.74 -9.79 -0.58
C ILE A 133 2.04 -9.27 -1.18
N ILE A 134 2.81 -8.53 -0.37
CA ILE A 134 4.09 -7.95 -0.72
C ILE A 134 5.17 -8.71 0.07
N THR A 135 6.08 -9.35 -0.66
CA THR A 135 7.12 -10.16 -0.04
C THR A 135 8.50 -9.50 -0.20
N TRP A 136 9.36 -9.69 0.78
CA TRP A 136 10.75 -9.29 0.70
C TRP A 136 11.68 -10.50 0.88
N PRO A 137 12.94 -10.45 0.38
CA PRO A 137 13.91 -11.50 0.56
C PRO A 137 14.23 -11.73 2.04
N ASP A 138 14.35 -12.98 2.42
CA ASP A 138 14.72 -13.34 3.79
C ASP A 138 16.08 -12.77 4.17
N GLY A 139 16.16 -12.15 5.35
CA GLY A 139 17.37 -11.50 5.83
C GLY A 139 17.67 -10.13 5.23
N ALA A 140 16.87 -9.64 4.28
CA ALA A 140 17.05 -8.31 3.74
C ALA A 140 16.74 -7.21 4.77
N VAL A 141 17.52 -6.14 4.71
CA VAL A 141 17.28 -4.92 5.49
C VAL A 141 16.20 -4.10 4.81
N GLN A 142 15.09 -3.90 5.49
CA GLN A 142 13.99 -3.10 4.93
C GLN A 142 14.31 -1.61 4.97
N LEU A 143 14.15 -0.95 3.83
CA LEU A 143 14.27 0.49 3.70
C LEU A 143 12.91 1.17 3.79
N LYS A 144 12.93 2.49 4.04
CA LYS A 144 11.74 3.33 3.88
C LYS A 144 11.27 3.30 2.42
N ASN A 145 10.02 3.58 2.19
CA ASN A 145 9.43 3.50 0.87
C ASN A 145 8.76 4.83 0.47
N PRO A 146 9.28 5.53 -0.55
CA PRO A 146 10.52 5.27 -1.32
C PRO A 146 11.78 5.43 -0.48
N ALA A 147 12.86 4.75 -0.86
CA ALA A 147 14.16 4.86 -0.25
C ALA A 147 15.02 5.91 -0.97
N VAL A 148 15.06 7.13 -0.47
CA VAL A 148 15.93 8.18 -1.00
C VAL A 148 17.29 8.08 -0.29
N LEU A 149 18.33 7.73 -1.06
CA LEU A 149 19.67 7.52 -0.54
C LEU A 149 20.51 8.77 -0.79
N ASP A 150 21.18 9.22 0.24
CA ASP A 150 22.09 10.35 0.25
C ASP A 150 23.51 9.91 0.65
N SER A 151 24.44 10.86 0.67
CA SER A 151 25.83 10.63 1.07
C SER A 151 25.95 10.00 2.48
N THR A 152 25.00 10.27 3.39
CA THR A 152 25.03 9.72 4.75
C THR A 152 24.67 8.24 4.79
N PHE A 153 23.94 7.75 3.81
CA PHE A 153 23.62 6.33 3.69
C PHE A 153 24.89 5.50 3.48
N ALA A 154 25.78 5.94 2.57
CA ALA A 154 27.04 5.24 2.29
C ALA A 154 27.94 5.09 3.53
N LEU A 155 27.87 6.06 4.45
CA LEU A 155 28.65 6.03 5.70
C LEU A 155 28.12 5.02 6.73
N ARG A 156 26.85 4.64 6.63
CA ARG A 156 26.16 3.77 7.61
C ARG A 156 25.82 2.40 7.08
N ALA A 157 25.85 2.23 5.76
CA ALA A 157 25.52 0.97 5.12
C ALA A 157 26.43 -0.15 5.58
N LYS A 158 25.86 -1.34 5.76
CA LYS A 158 26.58 -2.57 6.10
C LYS A 158 26.44 -3.55 4.95
N PRO A 159 27.36 -4.54 4.83
CA PRO A 159 27.21 -5.60 3.83
C PRO A 159 25.86 -6.30 4.01
N ALA A 160 24.93 -6.07 3.12
CA ALA A 160 23.59 -6.65 3.18
C ALA A 160 22.84 -6.46 1.85
N LEU A 161 21.81 -7.28 1.66
CA LEU A 161 20.75 -7.01 0.71
C LEU A 161 19.74 -6.02 1.35
N TYR A 162 19.53 -4.90 0.71
CA TYR A 162 18.56 -3.89 1.12
C TYR A 162 17.32 -4.00 0.24
N TRP A 163 16.15 -3.98 0.85
CA TRP A 163 14.89 -4.10 0.14
C TRP A 163 14.02 -2.86 0.28
N ALA A 164 13.47 -2.39 -0.84
CA ALA A 164 12.49 -1.31 -0.89
C ALA A 164 11.27 -1.74 -1.73
N ALA A 165 10.07 -1.66 -1.17
CA ALA A 165 8.85 -2.16 -1.80
C ALA A 165 8.44 -1.42 -3.08
N ARG A 166 8.83 -0.15 -3.25
CA ARG A 166 8.46 0.67 -4.43
C ARG A 166 9.64 1.08 -5.27
N CYS A 167 10.56 1.82 -4.67
CA CYS A 167 11.75 2.27 -5.39
C CYS A 167 12.89 2.69 -4.48
N VAL A 168 14.09 2.64 -5.03
CA VAL A 168 15.31 3.24 -4.51
C VAL A 168 15.66 4.46 -5.38
N VAL A 169 16.00 5.58 -4.74
CA VAL A 169 16.32 6.85 -5.40
C VAL A 169 17.73 7.27 -5.05
N MET A 170 18.61 7.39 -6.05
CA MET A 170 20.02 7.80 -5.94
C MET A 170 20.26 9.02 -6.82
N LEU A 171 19.94 10.20 -6.31
CA LEU A 171 20.07 11.49 -7.04
C LEU A 171 21.09 12.44 -6.39
N ASP A 172 21.61 12.09 -5.20
CA ASP A 172 22.64 12.89 -4.54
C ASP A 172 23.99 12.66 -5.21
N PRO A 173 24.60 13.67 -5.87
CA PRO A 173 25.90 13.52 -6.53
C PRO A 173 27.05 13.25 -5.55
N ALA A 174 26.83 13.49 -4.24
CA ALA A 174 27.79 13.18 -3.19
C ALA A 174 27.69 11.74 -2.66
N LEU A 175 26.74 10.94 -3.16
CA LEU A 175 26.61 9.53 -2.79
C LEU A 175 27.78 8.71 -3.34
N ASP A 176 28.59 8.14 -2.45
CA ASP A 176 29.72 7.28 -2.81
C ASP A 176 29.24 5.85 -3.16
N VAL A 177 28.81 5.69 -4.42
CA VAL A 177 28.33 4.40 -4.95
C VAL A 177 29.44 3.36 -4.98
N ALA A 178 30.70 3.77 -5.23
CA ALA A 178 31.83 2.85 -5.24
C ALA A 178 32.10 2.28 -3.84
N ALA A 179 31.93 3.08 -2.80
CA ALA A 179 32.00 2.60 -1.42
C ALA A 179 30.90 1.59 -1.10
N LEU A 180 29.66 1.83 -1.56
CA LEU A 180 28.57 0.86 -1.40
C LEU A 180 28.88 -0.48 -2.07
N ALA A 181 29.37 -0.45 -3.30
CA ALA A 181 29.80 -1.65 -4.03
C ALA A 181 30.89 -2.41 -3.29
N LYS A 182 31.93 -1.70 -2.84
CA LYS A 182 33.05 -2.27 -2.08
C LYS A 182 32.61 -2.89 -0.74
N GLN A 183 31.60 -2.32 -0.11
CA GLN A 183 31.01 -2.83 1.13
C GLN A 183 30.11 -4.06 0.89
N GLY A 184 29.82 -4.44 -0.35
CA GLY A 184 28.93 -5.57 -0.65
C GLY A 184 27.46 -5.25 -0.45
N VAL A 185 27.08 -3.99 -0.60
CA VAL A 185 25.67 -3.54 -0.59
C VAL A 185 24.99 -3.96 -1.90
N ARG A 186 23.79 -4.53 -1.78
CA ARG A 186 22.91 -4.88 -2.90
C ARG A 186 21.50 -4.36 -2.63
N PHE A 187 20.72 -4.15 -3.68
CA PHE A 187 19.35 -3.68 -3.56
C PHE A 187 18.41 -4.61 -4.32
N ASP A 188 17.31 -5.00 -3.67
CA ASP A 188 16.15 -5.66 -4.28
C ASP A 188 14.98 -4.67 -4.21
N THR A 189 14.53 -4.21 -5.36
CA THR A 189 13.45 -3.24 -5.51
C THR A 189 12.87 -3.33 -6.91
N PRO A 190 11.55 -3.14 -7.13
CA PRO A 190 10.99 -3.18 -8.47
C PRO A 190 11.49 -2.03 -9.36
N ARG A 191 11.91 -0.89 -8.80
CA ARG A 191 12.38 0.26 -9.58
C ARG A 191 13.51 1.01 -8.88
N ALA A 192 14.46 1.54 -9.66
CA ALA A 192 15.47 2.47 -9.19
C ALA A 192 15.52 3.73 -10.05
N ILE A 193 15.64 4.90 -9.41
CA ILE A 193 15.76 6.20 -10.07
C ILE A 193 17.17 6.70 -9.81
N LEU A 194 17.98 6.81 -10.88
CA LEU A 194 19.41 7.06 -10.80
C LEU A 194 19.76 8.37 -11.50
N ALA A 195 20.60 9.19 -10.88
CA ALA A 195 21.23 10.31 -11.57
C ALA A 195 22.15 9.78 -12.67
N GLN A 196 22.21 10.46 -13.80
CA GLN A 196 22.99 10.06 -14.98
C GLN A 196 24.47 9.82 -14.65
N SER A 197 25.06 10.65 -13.82
CA SER A 197 26.46 10.50 -13.38
C SER A 197 26.73 9.27 -12.51
N LEU A 198 25.71 8.77 -11.81
CA LEU A 198 25.83 7.62 -10.91
C LEU A 198 25.44 6.30 -11.58
N ALA A 199 24.67 6.34 -12.66
CA ALA A 199 23.99 5.18 -13.23
C ALA A 199 24.91 3.99 -13.52
N THR A 200 26.05 4.21 -14.17
CA THR A 200 26.99 3.14 -14.54
C THR A 200 27.56 2.41 -13.34
N GLN A 201 27.82 3.13 -12.24
CA GLN A 201 28.36 2.55 -11.02
C GLN A 201 27.26 1.93 -10.13
N ALA A 202 26.05 2.50 -10.17
CA ALA A 202 24.94 2.08 -9.35
C ALA A 202 24.20 0.86 -9.91
N ALA A 203 24.07 0.74 -11.23
CA ALA A 203 23.33 -0.35 -11.87
C ALA A 203 23.73 -1.75 -11.37
N PRO A 204 25.02 -2.10 -11.19
CA PRO A 204 25.40 -3.42 -10.69
C PRO A 204 25.01 -3.71 -9.25
N LEU A 205 24.54 -2.74 -8.49
CA LEU A 205 24.06 -2.92 -7.11
C LEU A 205 22.64 -3.46 -7.03
N PHE A 206 21.88 -3.42 -8.13
CA PHE A 206 20.51 -3.85 -8.20
C PHE A 206 20.36 -5.26 -8.76
N GLU A 207 19.27 -5.94 -8.41
CA GLU A 207 18.91 -7.21 -9.02
C GLU A 207 18.51 -7.02 -10.49
N ASP A 208 18.65 -8.08 -11.31
CA ASP A 208 18.50 -8.02 -12.77
C ASP A 208 17.08 -7.63 -13.24
N ASP A 209 16.07 -7.85 -12.41
CA ASP A 209 14.67 -7.54 -12.68
C ASP A 209 14.26 -6.12 -12.24
N THR A 210 15.19 -5.33 -11.68
CA THR A 210 14.95 -3.94 -11.30
C THR A 210 14.82 -3.04 -12.54
N ASP A 211 13.71 -2.31 -12.65
CA ASP A 211 13.54 -1.27 -13.68
C ASP A 211 14.40 -0.05 -13.33
N LEU A 212 15.45 0.19 -14.14
CA LEU A 212 16.40 1.29 -13.93
C LEU A 212 15.99 2.51 -14.74
N GLU A 213 15.59 3.57 -14.07
CA GLU A 213 15.24 4.84 -14.65
C GLU A 213 16.35 5.87 -14.43
N ILE A 214 16.96 6.33 -15.55
CA ILE A 214 18.06 7.31 -15.51
C ILE A 214 17.51 8.71 -15.77
N VAL A 215 17.83 9.65 -14.87
CA VAL A 215 17.38 11.03 -14.95
C VAL A 215 18.59 11.99 -15.00
N PRO A 216 18.44 13.22 -15.55
CA PRO A 216 19.53 14.20 -15.62
C PRO A 216 20.06 14.56 -14.22
N ASP A 217 21.36 14.81 -14.14
CA ASP A 217 22.00 15.27 -12.90
C ASP A 217 21.38 16.57 -12.38
N GLY A 218 21.30 16.69 -11.06
CA GLY A 218 20.67 17.82 -10.38
C GLY A 218 19.14 17.76 -10.36
N THR A 219 18.54 16.62 -10.72
CA THR A 219 17.10 16.39 -10.60
C THR A 219 16.72 16.28 -9.12
N ALA A 220 15.73 17.08 -8.70
CA ALA A 220 15.13 16.98 -7.37
C ALA A 220 13.99 15.96 -7.35
N TYR A 221 13.98 15.07 -6.37
CA TYR A 221 12.92 14.12 -6.16
C TYR A 221 11.83 14.70 -5.25
N LEU A 222 10.59 14.66 -5.70
CA LEU A 222 9.41 15.09 -4.98
C LEU A 222 8.46 13.91 -4.82
N LYS A 223 8.09 13.61 -3.58
CA LYS A 223 7.20 12.50 -3.23
C LYS A 223 5.77 12.99 -3.05
N ASP A 224 4.81 12.14 -3.42
CA ASP A 224 3.37 12.33 -3.21
C ASP A 224 2.84 13.61 -3.93
N ASP A 225 2.02 14.41 -3.25
CA ASP A 225 1.45 15.63 -3.83
C ASP A 225 2.45 16.77 -3.82
N ALA A 226 2.93 17.15 -4.99
CA ALA A 226 3.89 18.22 -5.18
C ALA A 226 3.23 19.45 -5.83
N GLU A 227 3.58 20.64 -5.33
CA GLU A 227 3.25 21.92 -5.97
C GLU A 227 4.48 22.46 -6.67
N LEU A 228 4.32 22.92 -7.93
CA LEU A 228 5.43 23.47 -8.72
C LEU A 228 6.06 24.71 -8.05
N THR A 229 5.29 25.48 -7.31
CA THR A 229 5.75 26.67 -6.57
C THR A 229 6.73 26.35 -5.45
N ARG A 230 6.73 25.12 -4.95
CA ARG A 230 7.61 24.65 -3.87
C ARG A 230 8.82 23.87 -4.39
N ARG A 231 9.10 23.95 -5.69
CA ARG A 231 10.20 23.22 -6.33
C ARG A 231 11.59 23.68 -5.81
N LYS A 232 12.52 22.73 -5.85
CA LYS A 232 13.95 23.00 -5.66
C LYS A 232 14.66 22.73 -6.98
N GLY A 233 15.13 23.78 -7.66
CA GLY A 233 15.80 23.65 -8.96
C GLY A 233 14.85 23.60 -10.16
N ASN A 234 15.41 23.36 -11.34
CA ASN A 234 14.71 23.37 -12.64
C ASN A 234 14.53 21.96 -13.23
N LYS A 235 15.06 20.92 -12.58
CA LYS A 235 14.90 19.52 -12.95
C LYS A 235 14.19 18.77 -11.85
N LEU A 236 13.04 18.18 -12.17
CA LEU A 236 12.14 17.58 -11.18
C LEU A 236 11.76 16.15 -11.59
N TYR A 237 11.72 15.29 -10.60
CA TYR A 237 11.06 14.00 -10.67
C TYR A 237 9.97 13.93 -9.61
N VAL A 238 8.71 13.83 -10.04
CA VAL A 238 7.55 13.82 -9.15
C VAL A 238 6.99 12.39 -9.10
N ASP A 239 7.17 11.72 -7.98
CA ASP A 239 6.63 10.38 -7.75
C ASP A 239 5.24 10.50 -7.12
N GLY A 240 4.24 10.76 -7.96
CA GLY A 240 2.87 10.98 -7.53
C GLY A 240 2.16 12.05 -8.34
N ARG A 241 1.54 13.00 -7.67
CA ARG A 241 0.73 14.06 -8.29
C ARG A 241 1.48 15.39 -8.34
N LEU A 242 1.45 16.05 -9.50
CA LEU A 242 1.87 17.44 -9.64
C LEU A 242 0.65 18.35 -9.76
N THR A 243 0.52 19.31 -8.84
CA THR A 243 -0.54 20.32 -8.89
C THR A 243 0.00 21.65 -9.37
N LEU A 244 -0.57 22.21 -10.44
CA LEU A 244 -0.27 23.55 -10.91
C LEU A 244 -1.28 24.54 -10.33
N THR A 245 -0.77 25.66 -9.84
CA THR A 245 -1.55 26.81 -9.37
C THR A 245 -1.51 27.94 -10.39
N ALA A 246 -2.26 29.01 -10.18
CA ALA A 246 -2.21 30.20 -11.06
C ALA A 246 -0.79 30.75 -11.23
N GLU A 247 0.04 30.67 -10.18
CA GLU A 247 1.42 31.15 -10.16
C GLU A 247 2.39 30.23 -10.91
N SER A 248 2.03 28.95 -11.09
CA SER A 248 2.89 27.95 -11.71
C SER A 248 3.16 28.21 -13.19
N ALA A 249 2.26 28.93 -13.90
CA ALA A 249 2.43 29.24 -15.33
C ALA A 249 3.75 29.97 -15.63
N ALA A 250 4.18 30.88 -14.76
CA ALA A 250 5.44 31.60 -14.90
C ALA A 250 6.68 30.72 -14.65
N LEU A 251 6.51 29.57 -14.00
CA LEU A 251 7.59 28.65 -13.64
C LEU A 251 7.79 27.55 -14.68
N LEU A 252 6.75 27.20 -15.44
CA LEU A 252 6.81 26.13 -16.46
C LEU A 252 7.93 26.34 -17.48
N PRO A 253 8.15 27.55 -18.06
CA PRO A 253 9.23 27.79 -19.02
C PRO A 253 10.64 27.69 -18.40
N GLN A 254 10.77 27.72 -17.08
CA GLN A 254 12.05 27.64 -16.38
C GLN A 254 12.48 26.18 -16.12
N LEU A 255 11.58 25.23 -16.33
CA LEU A 255 11.91 23.81 -16.16
C LEU A 255 12.77 23.33 -17.34
N GLU A 256 13.85 22.62 -17.01
CA GLU A 256 14.72 21.94 -17.96
C GLU A 256 14.34 20.47 -18.12
N TYR A 257 13.79 19.89 -17.04
CA TYR A 257 13.32 18.51 -16.99
C TYR A 257 12.20 18.40 -15.96
N CYS A 258 11.12 17.72 -16.29
CA CYS A 258 10.09 17.39 -15.33
C CYS A 258 9.36 16.11 -15.75
N LYS A 259 9.53 15.04 -14.96
CA LYS A 259 8.77 13.79 -15.11
C LYS A 259 7.83 13.59 -13.93
N VAL A 260 6.58 13.25 -14.22
CA VAL A 260 5.51 12.99 -13.25
C VAL A 260 5.01 11.56 -13.46
N THR A 261 5.22 10.66 -12.50
CA THR A 261 4.81 9.24 -12.59
C THR A 261 3.34 9.01 -12.24
N GLY A 262 2.57 10.05 -12.18
CA GLY A 262 1.15 9.99 -11.88
C GLY A 262 0.40 11.08 -12.60
N THR A 263 -0.43 11.83 -11.88
CA THR A 263 -1.34 12.80 -12.48
C THR A 263 -0.82 14.23 -12.35
N ALA A 264 -0.71 14.97 -13.45
CA ALA A 264 -0.58 16.42 -13.44
C ALA A 264 -1.98 17.07 -13.44
N LEU A 265 -2.30 17.83 -12.39
CA LEU A 265 -3.52 18.65 -12.31
C LEU A 265 -3.23 20.02 -12.88
N VAL A 266 -3.84 20.34 -14.02
CA VAL A 266 -3.57 21.56 -14.79
C VAL A 266 -4.83 22.43 -14.83
N PRO A 267 -4.80 23.67 -14.34
CA PRO A 267 -5.90 24.61 -14.54
C PRO A 267 -6.16 24.85 -16.04
N ALA A 268 -7.41 24.90 -16.48
CA ALA A 268 -7.77 25.09 -17.89
C ALA A 268 -7.08 26.33 -18.53
N ALA A 269 -6.91 27.40 -17.77
CA ALA A 269 -6.21 28.61 -18.22
C ALA A 269 -4.72 28.39 -18.53
N GLN A 270 -4.11 27.30 -18.03
CA GLN A 270 -2.68 27.02 -18.18
C GLN A 270 -2.38 25.85 -19.14
N GLU A 271 -3.40 25.24 -19.73
CA GLU A 271 -3.27 24.06 -20.57
C GLU A 271 -2.28 24.28 -21.73
N LYS A 272 -2.34 25.46 -22.37
CA LYS A 272 -1.40 25.82 -23.46
C LYS A 272 0.05 25.95 -22.95
N ALA A 273 0.25 26.58 -21.81
CA ALA A 273 1.57 26.75 -21.23
C ALA A 273 2.16 25.40 -20.79
N PHE A 274 1.31 24.54 -20.22
CA PHE A 274 1.69 23.18 -19.84
C PHE A 274 2.09 22.35 -21.06
N SER A 275 1.29 22.34 -22.13
CA SER A 275 1.58 21.58 -23.35
C SER A 275 2.84 22.08 -24.10
N ALA A 276 3.23 23.32 -23.89
CA ALA A 276 4.46 23.89 -24.44
C ALA A 276 5.68 23.69 -23.54
N SER A 277 5.52 23.16 -22.34
CA SER A 277 6.59 22.91 -21.36
C SER A 277 7.27 21.55 -21.59
N CYS A 278 8.38 21.32 -20.87
CA CYS A 278 9.08 20.02 -20.87
C CYS A 278 8.44 18.97 -19.93
N VAL A 279 7.28 19.26 -19.32
CA VAL A 279 6.65 18.36 -18.35
C VAL A 279 6.08 17.12 -19.05
N GLN A 280 6.55 15.96 -18.63
CA GLN A 280 6.05 14.65 -19.05
C GLN A 280 5.26 14.05 -17.87
N ALA A 281 3.98 13.77 -18.07
CA ALA A 281 3.13 13.15 -17.06
C ALA A 281 2.41 11.92 -17.62
N GLU A 282 2.27 10.86 -16.82
CA GLU A 282 1.52 9.67 -17.24
C GLU A 282 0.06 10.00 -17.49
N LYS A 283 -0.51 10.89 -16.69
CA LYS A 283 -1.89 11.36 -16.83
C LYS A 283 -1.96 12.86 -16.65
N VAL A 284 -2.69 13.54 -17.51
CA VAL A 284 -2.99 14.96 -17.38
C VAL A 284 -4.49 15.12 -17.13
N GLN A 285 -4.84 15.88 -16.10
CA GLN A 285 -6.22 16.19 -15.77
C GLN A 285 -6.41 17.71 -15.74
N THR A 286 -7.21 18.22 -16.68
CA THR A 286 -7.57 19.63 -16.71
C THR A 286 -8.66 19.90 -15.70
N VAL A 287 -8.47 20.92 -14.86
CA VAL A 287 -9.41 21.32 -13.81
C VAL A 287 -10.08 22.63 -14.21
N ARG A 288 -11.43 22.61 -14.30
CA ARG A 288 -12.25 23.82 -14.50
C ARG A 288 -12.76 24.27 -13.14
N GLY A 289 -12.25 25.39 -12.63
CA GLY A 289 -12.59 25.93 -11.32
C GLY A 289 -11.35 26.44 -10.56
N ARG A 290 -11.58 27.08 -9.40
CA ARG A 290 -10.50 27.52 -8.52
C ARG A 290 -10.02 26.32 -7.68
N LEU A 291 -8.76 25.95 -7.80
CA LEU A 291 -8.10 25.05 -6.83
C LEU A 291 -7.93 25.85 -5.53
N LEU A 292 -8.75 25.57 -4.53
CA LEU A 292 -8.59 26.16 -3.20
C LEU A 292 -7.48 25.41 -2.47
N GLN A 293 -6.45 26.15 -2.07
CA GLN A 293 -5.42 25.67 -1.16
C GLN A 293 -6.04 25.46 0.24
N GLY A 294 -6.14 24.22 0.67
CA GLY A 294 -6.54 23.86 2.02
C GLY A 294 -5.84 22.58 2.45
N GLN A 295 -5.26 22.61 3.62
CA GLN A 295 -4.54 21.53 4.32
C GLN A 295 -4.92 20.11 3.87
N GLY A 296 -4.17 19.55 2.88
CA GLY A 296 -4.18 18.14 2.57
C GLY A 296 -5.41 17.55 1.84
N ARG A 297 -6.39 18.35 1.41
CA ARG A 297 -7.52 17.89 0.57
C ARG A 297 -7.80 18.91 -0.53
N VAL A 298 -7.74 18.46 -1.79
CA VAL A 298 -8.22 19.21 -2.95
C VAL A 298 -9.74 19.00 -3.04
N GLN A 299 -10.51 20.02 -2.73
CA GLN A 299 -11.94 20.01 -2.96
C GLN A 299 -12.22 20.54 -4.37
N VAL A 300 -12.77 19.71 -5.23
CA VAL A 300 -13.17 20.09 -6.59
C VAL A 300 -14.66 20.38 -6.55
N ASP A 301 -15.04 21.66 -6.64
CA ASP A 301 -16.44 22.05 -6.80
C ASP A 301 -16.81 21.88 -8.28
N TYR A 302 -17.67 20.90 -8.55
CA TYR A 302 -18.30 20.73 -9.85
C TYR A 302 -19.54 21.64 -9.89
N TRP A 303 -19.50 22.69 -10.72
CA TRP A 303 -20.70 23.38 -11.16
C TRP A 303 -21.14 22.78 -12.48
N MET A 304 -22.36 22.22 -12.49
CA MET A 304 -23.04 21.79 -13.72
C MET A 304 -23.47 23.00 -14.53
#